data_96a3fd0cb074fbc93fa57daa8e68ff6f
#
_entry.id   96a3fd0cb074fbc93fa57daa8e68ff6f
#
_cell.length_a   1.000
_cell.length_b   1.000
_cell.length_c   1.000
_cell.angle_alpha   90.00
_cell.angle_beta   90.00
_cell.angle_gamma   90.00
#
_symmetry.space_group_name_H-M   'P 1'
#
loop_
_entity.id
_entity.type
_entity.pdbx_description
1 polymer ?
#
loop_
_entity_poly.entity_id
_entity_poly.type
_entity_poly.pdbx_seq_one_letter_code
_entity_poly.pdbx_strand_id
1 'polypeptide(L)'
;MFKTEDNLSESQVQSALKYIIRDGVASQAMGIMTGGAFLIAFAIKLGASNFVIGLLAAIGPLSQLLQLPSIFLVEKIRNRRIITVVAAFLSRICWLIIALSPFIFPAKIAIFVLLILLTAVSAFGAIGGCSWSSWMRDLIPEKVMGSFFAKRMQISVGVGIALSLIAAVYLDIWKKRFPDHELAGYSIIFFAGFIAGTIGLLFLAKTPELRMPKSAEGHNMLKLLSQPFKDGNFRKLIAFMSSWNFAVNLAGPFFMVYMLKRLGLSMSFIIGLSILSQVFNFLVLKLWGRYTDRFSNKSVLAICGPLFILSILAWTFTTMPEKHFLTIPILIFIHIVMGAASAGVSLASGNISLKLAPKGRATAYLAANTITNSVAAGIAPILGGKFADFFAGRQLDWSLKYISPSREVVLPTLNLQQWDFFFALAFFIGLYSLHRLSMIKEEGEVEEKIVIRELLTEVRTQVRTLSSVEGVKQMVGFPIELIRNITLSMAQTVNKKDDKEVF
;
A
#
# COMPACT_ATOMS: atom_id res chain seq x y z
N MET A 1 -7.61 31.29 15.97
CA MET A 1 -7.45 29.86 16.19
C MET A 1 -6.27 29.27 15.40
N PHE A 2 -5.96 29.72 14.18
CA PHE A 2 -4.88 29.20 13.32
C PHE A 2 -3.74 30.22 13.13
N LYS A 3 -3.23 30.80 14.24
CA LYS A 3 -2.06 31.69 14.17
C LYS A 3 -0.78 30.86 13.99
N THR A 4 0.12 31.33 13.16
CA THR A 4 1.49 30.83 13.01
C THR A 4 2.38 31.48 14.06
N GLU A 5 3.33 30.74 14.61
CA GLU A 5 4.27 31.18 15.62
C GLU A 5 5.67 31.32 14.99
N ASP A 6 6.45 32.30 15.41
CA ASP A 6 7.81 32.49 14.88
C ASP A 6 8.78 31.50 15.54
N ASN A 7 8.56 31.17 16.82
CA ASN A 7 9.32 30.18 17.57
C ASN A 7 8.38 29.35 18.47
N LEU A 8 8.69 28.09 18.65
CA LEU A 8 7.98 27.18 19.56
C LEU A 8 8.84 26.85 20.77
N SER A 9 8.23 26.85 21.95
CA SER A 9 8.87 26.35 23.14
C SER A 9 9.07 24.83 23.07
N GLU A 10 10.02 24.29 23.84
CA GLU A 10 10.28 22.84 23.86
C GLU A 10 9.02 22.05 24.32
N SER A 11 8.28 22.59 25.28
CA SER A 11 7.02 22.01 25.76
C SER A 11 5.94 21.96 24.65
N GLN A 12 5.84 22.99 23.80
CA GLN A 12 4.95 23.03 22.66
C GLN A 12 5.33 21.98 21.61
N VAL A 13 6.63 21.83 21.32
CA VAL A 13 7.13 20.79 20.41
C VAL A 13 6.81 19.40 20.94
N GLN A 14 7.07 19.12 22.21
CA GLN A 14 6.76 17.84 22.85
C GLN A 14 5.24 17.51 22.79
N SER A 15 4.41 18.52 23.04
CA SER A 15 2.95 18.38 22.93
C SER A 15 2.51 18.13 21.48
N ALA A 16 3.11 18.82 20.52
CA ALA A 16 2.87 18.63 19.10
C ALA A 16 3.20 17.20 18.65
N LEU A 17 4.35 16.65 19.05
CA LEU A 17 4.74 15.28 18.75
C LEU A 17 3.71 14.25 19.27
N LYS A 18 3.16 14.47 20.48
CA LYS A 18 2.08 13.62 21.02
C LYS A 18 0.81 13.72 20.18
N TYR A 19 0.40 14.93 19.75
CA TYR A 19 -0.78 15.12 18.91
C TYR A 19 -0.60 14.46 17.54
N ILE A 20 0.57 14.56 16.91
CA ILE A 20 0.87 13.94 15.61
C ILE A 20 0.80 12.41 15.68
N ILE A 21 1.26 11.78 16.78
CA ILE A 21 1.12 10.33 16.99
C ILE A 21 -0.37 9.96 17.10
N ARG A 22 -1.14 10.68 17.93
CA ARG A 22 -2.57 10.41 18.13
C ARG A 22 -3.37 10.60 16.84
N ASP A 23 -3.10 11.67 16.08
CA ASP A 23 -3.67 11.86 14.76
C ASP A 23 -3.28 10.71 13.82
N GLY A 24 -2.01 10.30 13.84
CA GLY A 24 -1.54 9.19 13.01
C GLY A 24 -2.27 7.88 13.25
N VAL A 25 -2.51 7.53 14.51
CA VAL A 25 -3.28 6.33 14.90
C VAL A 25 -4.74 6.45 14.46
N ALA A 26 -5.37 7.60 14.71
CA ALA A 26 -6.76 7.84 14.37
C ALA A 26 -6.98 7.87 12.84
N SER A 27 -6.07 8.49 12.09
CA SER A 27 -6.10 8.52 10.64
C SER A 27 -5.84 7.14 10.02
N GLN A 28 -4.97 6.33 10.63
CA GLN A 28 -4.76 4.94 10.23
C GLN A 28 -6.01 4.09 10.47
N ALA A 29 -6.66 4.23 11.62
CA ALA A 29 -7.91 3.56 11.94
C ALA A 29 -8.99 3.91 10.91
N MET A 30 -9.16 5.19 10.58
CA MET A 30 -10.05 5.64 9.52
C MET A 30 -9.70 4.98 8.19
N GLY A 31 -8.42 5.05 7.75
CA GLY A 31 -7.98 4.51 6.47
C GLY A 31 -8.23 3.01 6.33
N ILE A 32 -8.03 2.24 7.39
CA ILE A 32 -8.33 0.80 7.43
C ILE A 32 -9.82 0.55 7.29
N MET A 33 -10.66 1.24 8.08
CA MET A 33 -12.10 1.01 8.10
C MET A 33 -12.80 1.46 6.81
N THR A 34 -12.27 2.47 6.13
CA THR A 34 -12.91 3.08 4.95
C THR A 34 -12.27 2.70 3.62
N GLY A 35 -11.12 2.02 3.63
CA GLY A 35 -10.35 1.72 2.42
C GLY A 35 -10.18 0.23 2.14
N GLY A 36 -9.26 -0.06 1.23
CA GLY A 36 -8.79 -1.41 0.93
C GLY A 36 -9.91 -2.41 0.64
N ALA A 37 -9.85 -3.56 1.30
CA ALA A 37 -10.77 -4.67 1.13
C ALA A 37 -12.23 -4.30 1.45
N PHE A 38 -12.47 -3.49 2.48
CA PHE A 38 -13.82 -3.12 2.90
C PHE A 38 -14.52 -2.23 1.88
N LEU A 39 -13.81 -1.28 1.26
CA LEU A 39 -14.32 -0.43 0.21
C LEU A 39 -14.70 -1.23 -1.05
N ILE A 40 -13.82 -2.15 -1.47
CA ILE A 40 -14.07 -3.01 -2.64
C ILE A 40 -15.28 -3.91 -2.37
N ALA A 41 -15.35 -4.54 -1.20
CA ALA A 41 -16.47 -5.40 -0.84
C ALA A 41 -17.80 -4.63 -0.76
N PHE A 42 -17.79 -3.43 -0.19
CA PHE A 42 -18.95 -2.53 -0.18
C PHE A 42 -19.42 -2.19 -1.60
N ALA A 43 -18.51 -1.81 -2.49
CA ALA A 43 -18.82 -1.52 -3.89
C ALA A 43 -19.41 -2.74 -4.61
N ILE A 44 -18.87 -3.94 -4.36
CA ILE A 44 -19.41 -5.21 -4.91
C ILE A 44 -20.85 -5.43 -4.42
N LYS A 45 -21.12 -5.18 -3.15
CA LYS A 45 -22.47 -5.34 -2.56
C LYS A 45 -23.47 -4.30 -3.08
N LEU A 46 -23.02 -3.09 -3.45
CA LEU A 46 -23.82 -2.10 -4.17
C LEU A 46 -24.10 -2.51 -5.63
N GLY A 47 -23.49 -3.57 -6.15
CA GLY A 47 -23.63 -4.02 -7.54
C GLY A 47 -22.64 -3.39 -8.50
N ALA A 48 -21.49 -2.92 -8.03
CA ALA A 48 -20.42 -2.39 -8.89
C ALA A 48 -19.92 -3.45 -9.86
N SER A 49 -19.80 -3.06 -11.16
CA SER A 49 -19.10 -3.85 -12.18
C SER A 49 -17.60 -3.85 -11.94
N ASN A 50 -16.86 -4.73 -12.61
CA ASN A 50 -15.40 -4.74 -12.52
C ASN A 50 -14.81 -3.43 -13.05
N PHE A 51 -15.44 -2.82 -14.06
CA PHE A 51 -15.05 -1.49 -14.54
C PHE A 51 -15.14 -0.41 -13.44
N VAL A 52 -16.23 -0.40 -12.67
CA VAL A 52 -16.40 0.53 -11.53
C VAL A 52 -15.34 0.29 -10.47
N ILE A 53 -15.00 -0.97 -10.16
CA ILE A 53 -13.92 -1.30 -9.22
C ILE A 53 -12.57 -0.81 -9.76
N GLY A 54 -12.33 -0.94 -11.05
CA GLY A 54 -11.17 -0.36 -11.72
C GLY A 54 -11.10 1.16 -11.57
N LEU A 55 -12.23 1.87 -11.73
CA LEU A 55 -12.31 3.31 -11.50
C LEU A 55 -12.00 3.66 -10.03
N LEU A 56 -12.59 2.95 -9.07
CA LEU A 56 -12.32 3.16 -7.64
C LEU A 56 -10.82 3.02 -7.32
N ALA A 57 -10.17 2.01 -7.88
CA ALA A 57 -8.75 1.78 -7.68
C ALA A 57 -7.86 2.84 -8.36
N ALA A 58 -8.31 3.42 -9.46
CA ALA A 58 -7.60 4.46 -10.20
C ALA A 58 -7.60 5.82 -9.50
N ILE A 59 -8.62 6.12 -8.70
CA ILE A 59 -8.83 7.43 -8.07
C ILE A 59 -7.61 7.83 -7.22
N GLY A 60 -7.11 6.93 -6.36
CA GLY A 60 -5.98 7.20 -5.48
C GLY A 60 -4.71 7.61 -6.25
N PRO A 61 -4.18 6.76 -7.13
CA PRO A 61 -3.01 7.07 -7.95
C PRO A 61 -3.18 8.36 -8.78
N LEU A 62 -4.30 8.56 -9.47
CA LEU A 62 -4.53 9.75 -10.29
C LEU A 62 -4.60 11.03 -9.45
N SER A 63 -5.16 10.97 -8.26
CA SER A 63 -5.23 12.12 -7.36
C SER A 63 -3.85 12.60 -6.88
N GLN A 64 -2.81 11.74 -6.91
CA GLN A 64 -1.44 12.17 -6.59
C GLN A 64 -0.92 13.25 -7.56
N LEU A 65 -1.47 13.35 -8.76
CA LEU A 65 -1.13 14.43 -9.71
C LEU A 65 -1.48 15.82 -9.16
N LEU A 66 -2.45 15.89 -8.24
CA LEU A 66 -2.85 17.14 -7.57
C LEU A 66 -1.80 17.65 -6.56
N GLN A 67 -0.78 16.85 -6.23
CA GLN A 67 0.32 17.34 -5.40
C GLN A 67 1.08 18.49 -6.04
N LEU A 68 1.22 18.51 -7.38
CA LEU A 68 1.89 19.60 -8.09
C LEU A 68 1.18 20.95 -7.90
N PRO A 69 -0.12 21.11 -8.25
CA PRO A 69 -0.83 22.35 -7.98
C PRO A 69 -0.95 22.68 -6.49
N SER A 70 -0.90 21.66 -5.61
CA SER A 70 -0.95 21.88 -4.17
C SER A 70 0.26 22.63 -3.63
N ILE A 71 1.44 22.47 -4.24
CA ILE A 71 2.64 23.24 -3.87
C ILE A 71 2.38 24.75 -4.03
N PHE A 72 1.79 25.16 -5.16
CA PHE A 72 1.45 26.58 -5.38
C PHE A 72 0.41 27.08 -4.38
N LEU A 73 -0.57 26.22 -4.01
CA LEU A 73 -1.57 26.56 -3.00
C LEU A 73 -0.92 26.79 -1.63
N VAL A 74 0.03 25.93 -1.23
CA VAL A 74 0.77 26.05 0.03
C VAL A 74 1.62 27.34 0.03
N GLU A 75 2.32 27.64 -1.04
CA GLU A 75 3.13 28.87 -1.17
C GLU A 75 2.29 30.15 -1.16
N LYS A 76 1.09 30.12 -1.72
CA LYS A 76 0.16 31.25 -1.75
C LYS A 76 -0.48 31.51 -0.38
N ILE A 77 -0.97 30.48 0.28
CA ILE A 77 -1.70 30.60 1.57
C ILE A 77 -0.73 30.75 2.75
N ARG A 78 0.44 30.07 2.71
CA ARG A 78 1.49 30.06 3.74
C ARG A 78 1.01 29.69 5.14
N ASN A 79 -0.11 28.98 5.23
CA ASN A 79 -0.64 28.41 6.44
C ASN A 79 -1.00 26.95 6.17
N ARG A 80 -0.02 26.08 6.41
CA ARG A 80 -0.11 24.64 6.09
C ARG A 80 -1.11 23.93 7.00
N ARG A 81 -1.23 24.38 8.25
CA ARG A 81 -2.21 23.88 9.22
C ARG A 81 -3.63 24.07 8.71
N ILE A 82 -4.00 25.26 8.24
CA ILE A 82 -5.32 25.54 7.71
C ILE A 82 -5.61 24.63 6.50
N ILE A 83 -4.69 24.56 5.53
CA ILE A 83 -4.86 23.73 4.33
C ILE A 83 -5.10 22.28 4.73
N THR A 84 -4.23 21.72 5.61
CA THR A 84 -4.32 20.33 6.03
C THR A 84 -5.60 20.04 6.81
N VAL A 85 -5.98 20.91 7.76
CA VAL A 85 -7.16 20.73 8.60
C VAL A 85 -8.44 20.85 7.79
N VAL A 86 -8.54 21.84 6.89
CA VAL A 86 -9.72 22.01 6.03
C VAL A 86 -9.86 20.86 5.04
N ALA A 87 -8.77 20.47 4.37
CA ALA A 87 -8.79 19.32 3.46
C ALA A 87 -9.20 18.03 4.20
N ALA A 88 -8.63 17.83 5.39
CA ALA A 88 -8.99 16.71 6.24
C ALA A 88 -10.46 16.74 6.67
N PHE A 89 -11.00 17.88 7.06
CA PHE A 89 -12.40 18.05 7.45
C PHE A 89 -13.35 17.71 6.30
N LEU A 90 -13.11 18.28 5.11
CA LEU A 90 -13.92 18.00 3.92
C LEU A 90 -13.89 16.51 3.54
N SER A 91 -12.72 15.88 3.62
CA SER A 91 -12.58 14.44 3.40
C SER A 91 -13.45 13.61 4.37
N ARG A 92 -13.54 13.99 5.67
CA ARG A 92 -14.37 13.27 6.65
C ARG A 92 -15.86 13.43 6.35
N ILE A 93 -16.30 14.62 5.97
CA ILE A 93 -17.70 14.83 5.55
C ILE A 93 -18.06 13.92 4.37
N CYS A 94 -17.17 13.79 3.38
CA CYS A 94 -17.41 12.88 2.26
C CYS A 94 -17.60 11.43 2.75
N TRP A 95 -16.80 10.96 3.71
CA TRP A 95 -16.95 9.62 4.28
C TRP A 95 -18.24 9.42 5.05
N LEU A 96 -18.73 10.45 5.75
CA LEU A 96 -20.05 10.41 6.40
C LEU A 96 -21.16 10.20 5.37
N ILE A 97 -21.12 10.96 4.25
CA ILE A 97 -22.11 10.82 3.19
C ILE A 97 -22.01 9.45 2.51
N ILE A 98 -20.80 8.93 2.27
CA ILE A 98 -20.59 7.58 1.72
C ILE A 98 -21.19 6.52 2.66
N ALA A 99 -20.98 6.63 3.98
CA ALA A 99 -21.55 5.70 4.95
C ALA A 99 -23.09 5.69 4.96
N LEU A 100 -23.71 6.84 4.74
CA LEU A 100 -25.15 7.00 4.71
C LEU A 100 -25.77 6.69 3.33
N SER A 101 -24.97 6.68 2.26
CA SER A 101 -25.46 6.59 0.88
C SER A 101 -26.34 5.39 0.57
N PRO A 102 -26.16 4.16 1.12
CA PRO A 102 -27.05 3.04 0.83
C PRO A 102 -28.45 3.18 1.40
N PHE A 103 -28.65 4.05 2.40
CA PHE A 103 -29.95 4.28 3.03
C PHE A 103 -30.72 5.42 2.36
N ILE A 104 -29.99 6.32 1.67
CA ILE A 104 -30.58 7.53 1.07
C ILE A 104 -30.87 7.33 -0.41
N PHE A 105 -29.99 6.58 -1.11
CA PHE A 105 -30.00 6.47 -2.57
C PHE A 105 -30.21 5.03 -3.04
N PRO A 106 -30.89 4.81 -4.18
CA PRO A 106 -30.88 3.53 -4.87
C PRO A 106 -29.44 3.12 -5.24
N ALA A 107 -29.18 1.81 -5.31
CA ALA A 107 -27.83 1.26 -5.51
C ALA A 107 -27.04 1.90 -6.66
N LYS A 108 -27.68 2.14 -7.83
CA LYS A 108 -27.01 2.78 -8.97
C LYS A 108 -26.54 4.20 -8.66
N ILE A 109 -27.37 4.99 -7.96
CA ILE A 109 -27.04 6.36 -7.57
C ILE A 109 -25.97 6.33 -6.47
N ALA A 110 -26.07 5.40 -5.51
CA ALA A 110 -25.08 5.22 -4.43
C ALA A 110 -23.67 4.92 -4.99
N ILE A 111 -23.55 4.12 -6.04
CA ILE A 111 -22.26 3.87 -6.75
C ILE A 111 -21.71 5.17 -7.34
N PHE A 112 -22.56 5.98 -7.99
CA PHE A 112 -22.13 7.23 -8.60
C PHE A 112 -21.67 8.25 -7.53
N VAL A 113 -22.43 8.36 -6.45
CA VAL A 113 -22.09 9.17 -5.26
C VAL A 113 -20.77 8.70 -4.67
N LEU A 114 -20.56 7.38 -4.53
CA LEU A 114 -19.31 6.81 -4.05
C LEU A 114 -18.13 7.23 -4.91
N LEU A 115 -18.21 7.15 -6.24
CA LEU A 115 -17.14 7.54 -7.15
C LEU A 115 -16.78 9.02 -7.03
N ILE A 116 -17.80 9.91 -7.01
CA ILE A 116 -17.59 11.36 -6.88
C ILE A 116 -16.97 11.70 -5.53
N LEU A 117 -17.54 11.19 -4.45
CA LEU A 117 -17.07 11.51 -3.11
C LEU A 117 -15.69 10.91 -2.83
N LEU A 118 -15.40 9.71 -3.32
CA LEU A 118 -14.09 9.12 -3.19
C LEU A 118 -13.03 9.90 -3.99
N THR A 119 -13.40 10.44 -5.15
CA THR A 119 -12.54 11.36 -5.92
C THR A 119 -12.25 12.62 -5.11
N ALA A 120 -13.26 13.21 -4.48
CA ALA A 120 -13.11 14.36 -3.59
C ALA A 120 -12.21 14.03 -2.36
N VAL A 121 -12.46 12.89 -1.70
CA VAL A 121 -11.61 12.39 -0.58
C VAL A 121 -10.15 12.30 -0.98
N SER A 122 -9.87 11.68 -2.14
CA SER A 122 -8.52 11.48 -2.63
C SER A 122 -7.85 12.79 -3.06
N ALA A 123 -8.61 13.71 -3.65
CA ALA A 123 -8.13 15.06 -4.00
C ALA A 123 -7.77 15.85 -2.73
N PHE A 124 -8.65 15.89 -1.74
CA PHE A 124 -8.35 16.52 -0.45
C PHE A 124 -7.19 15.83 0.26
N GLY A 125 -7.09 14.49 0.16
CA GLY A 125 -5.97 13.73 0.68
C GLY A 125 -4.63 14.12 0.06
N ALA A 126 -4.57 14.32 -1.26
CA ALA A 126 -3.36 14.75 -1.98
C ALA A 126 -2.94 16.17 -1.60
N ILE A 127 -3.90 17.11 -1.54
CA ILE A 127 -3.67 18.50 -1.13
C ILE A 127 -3.21 18.57 0.32
N GLY A 128 -3.95 17.93 1.22
CA GLY A 128 -3.62 17.89 2.64
C GLY A 128 -2.30 17.19 2.93
N GLY A 129 -1.99 16.11 2.21
CA GLY A 129 -0.75 15.34 2.35
C GLY A 129 0.49 16.14 1.94
N CYS A 130 0.42 16.90 0.83
CA CYS A 130 1.48 17.82 0.40
C CYS A 130 1.77 18.88 1.47
N SER A 131 0.72 19.53 1.97
CA SER A 131 0.80 20.55 3.02
C SER A 131 1.32 19.97 4.34
N TRP A 132 0.81 18.81 4.77
CA TRP A 132 1.22 18.12 5.98
C TRP A 132 2.71 17.73 5.97
N SER A 133 3.20 17.20 4.85
CA SER A 133 4.61 16.80 4.74
C SER A 133 5.56 17.98 4.91
N SER A 134 5.24 19.12 4.29
CA SER A 134 6.00 20.36 4.46
C SER A 134 5.93 20.89 5.89
N TRP A 135 4.75 20.84 6.53
CA TRP A 135 4.55 21.29 7.91
C TRP A 135 5.33 20.43 8.90
N MET A 136 5.28 19.09 8.75
CA MET A 136 5.99 18.18 9.65
C MET A 136 7.51 18.29 9.55
N ARG A 137 8.03 18.59 8.35
CA ARG A 137 9.46 18.80 8.16
C ARG A 137 10.02 19.93 9.02
N ASP A 138 9.26 21.04 9.13
CA ASP A 138 9.70 22.20 9.88
C ASP A 138 9.41 22.08 11.39
N LEU A 139 8.37 21.30 11.75
CA LEU A 139 7.92 21.14 13.13
C LEU A 139 8.75 20.13 13.92
N ILE A 140 9.19 19.04 13.26
CA ILE A 140 9.88 17.94 13.94
C ILE A 140 11.38 18.18 13.88
N PRO A 141 12.09 18.22 15.04
CA PRO A 141 13.53 18.40 15.07
C PRO A 141 14.25 17.29 14.28
N GLU A 142 15.22 17.66 13.43
CA GLU A 142 15.94 16.74 12.55
C GLU A 142 16.57 15.56 13.29
N LYS A 143 17.12 15.81 14.49
CA LYS A 143 17.79 14.79 15.33
C LYS A 143 16.89 13.62 15.73
N VAL A 144 15.57 13.82 15.81
CA VAL A 144 14.60 12.80 16.25
C VAL A 144 13.61 12.41 15.16
N MET A 145 13.68 13.00 13.98
CA MET A 145 12.72 12.82 12.90
C MET A 145 12.55 11.35 12.51
N GLY A 146 13.66 10.63 12.26
CA GLY A 146 13.63 9.22 11.87
C GLY A 146 13.01 8.31 12.92
N SER A 147 13.46 8.43 14.17
CA SER A 147 12.94 7.63 15.29
C SER A 147 11.48 7.94 15.61
N PHE A 148 11.08 9.20 15.47
CA PHE A 148 9.70 9.65 15.67
C PHE A 148 8.75 9.02 14.62
N PHE A 149 9.09 9.12 13.32
CA PHE A 149 8.28 8.52 12.27
C PHE A 149 8.24 6.99 12.35
N ALA A 150 9.36 6.36 12.71
CA ALA A 150 9.41 4.91 12.95
C ALA A 150 8.45 4.50 14.08
N LYS A 151 8.48 5.19 15.22
CA LYS A 151 7.56 4.94 16.34
C LYS A 151 6.11 5.17 15.95
N ARG A 152 5.82 6.29 15.27
CA ARG A 152 4.46 6.60 14.78
C ARG A 152 3.95 5.49 13.86
N MET A 153 4.78 5.04 12.91
CA MET A 153 4.42 3.99 11.96
C MET A 153 4.19 2.64 12.65
N GLN A 154 5.06 2.24 13.59
CA GLN A 154 4.90 0.99 14.36
C GLN A 154 3.56 0.95 15.10
N ILE A 155 3.22 2.02 15.83
CA ILE A 155 1.95 2.09 16.57
C ILE A 155 0.77 2.06 15.58
N SER A 156 0.83 2.84 14.51
CA SER A 156 -0.24 2.91 13.51
C SER A 156 -0.47 1.57 12.81
N VAL A 157 0.59 0.87 12.42
CA VAL A 157 0.49 -0.46 11.78
C VAL A 157 -0.06 -1.49 12.76
N GLY A 158 0.42 -1.53 14.01
CA GLY A 158 -0.09 -2.46 15.02
C GLY A 158 -1.60 -2.28 15.28
N VAL A 159 -2.03 -1.04 15.48
CA VAL A 159 -3.46 -0.71 15.64
C VAL A 159 -4.23 -1.05 14.35
N GLY A 160 -3.66 -0.77 13.18
CA GLY A 160 -4.26 -1.07 11.89
C GLY A 160 -4.53 -2.57 11.70
N ILE A 161 -3.56 -3.44 12.03
CA ILE A 161 -3.73 -4.90 11.95
C ILE A 161 -4.86 -5.37 12.89
N ALA A 162 -4.86 -4.91 14.13
CA ALA A 162 -5.90 -5.29 15.09
C ALA A 162 -7.29 -4.85 14.62
N LEU A 163 -7.44 -3.59 14.20
CA LEU A 163 -8.71 -3.05 13.72
C LEU A 163 -9.19 -3.71 12.43
N SER A 164 -8.29 -4.04 11.49
CA SER A 164 -8.68 -4.72 10.25
C SER A 164 -9.26 -6.11 10.53
N LEU A 165 -8.66 -6.85 11.47
CA LEU A 165 -9.15 -8.17 11.86
C LEU A 165 -10.49 -8.07 12.61
N ILE A 166 -10.62 -7.15 13.57
CA ILE A 166 -11.88 -6.91 14.29
C ILE A 166 -13.00 -6.54 13.32
N ALA A 167 -12.76 -5.61 12.39
CA ALA A 167 -13.74 -5.20 11.41
C ALA A 167 -14.14 -6.33 10.46
N ALA A 168 -13.18 -7.18 10.06
CA ALA A 168 -13.45 -8.32 9.18
C ALA A 168 -14.30 -9.39 9.89
N VAL A 169 -13.95 -9.74 11.13
CA VAL A 169 -14.73 -10.69 11.94
C VAL A 169 -16.15 -10.14 12.22
N TYR A 170 -16.25 -8.83 12.53
CA TYR A 170 -17.54 -8.16 12.67
C TYR A 170 -18.40 -8.31 11.40
N LEU A 171 -17.86 -8.08 10.21
CA LEU A 171 -18.61 -8.25 8.96
C LEU A 171 -19.04 -9.68 8.70
N ASP A 172 -18.20 -10.66 9.00
CA ASP A 172 -18.55 -12.07 8.83
C ASP A 172 -19.69 -12.49 9.79
N ILE A 173 -19.68 -11.97 11.03
CA ILE A 173 -20.77 -12.17 12.01
C ILE A 173 -22.03 -11.44 11.55
N TRP A 174 -21.89 -10.15 11.12
CA TRP A 174 -23.02 -9.35 10.65
C TRP A 174 -23.74 -10.00 9.48
N LYS A 175 -22.99 -10.46 8.48
CA LYS A 175 -23.53 -11.17 7.31
C LYS A 175 -24.34 -12.42 7.69
N LYS A 176 -23.88 -13.18 8.70
CA LYS A 176 -24.60 -14.36 9.19
C LYS A 176 -25.87 -13.99 9.94
N ARG A 177 -25.85 -12.90 10.70
CA ARG A 177 -26.96 -12.49 11.57
C ARG A 177 -28.03 -11.68 10.80
N PHE A 178 -27.61 -10.86 9.82
CA PHE A 178 -28.44 -9.95 9.06
C PHE A 178 -28.15 -10.03 7.56
N PRO A 179 -28.46 -11.18 6.91
CA PRO A 179 -28.11 -11.42 5.50
C PRO A 179 -28.77 -10.39 4.54
N ASP A 180 -29.99 -9.92 4.85
CA ASP A 180 -30.72 -8.94 4.04
C ASP A 180 -30.20 -7.49 4.22
N HIS A 181 -29.39 -7.24 5.23
CA HIS A 181 -28.85 -5.94 5.58
C HIS A 181 -27.33 -5.88 5.57
N GLU A 182 -26.69 -6.61 4.65
CA GLU A 182 -25.22 -6.66 4.59
C GLU A 182 -24.58 -5.27 4.41
N LEU A 183 -25.18 -4.39 3.59
CA LEU A 183 -24.68 -3.02 3.37
C LEU A 183 -24.62 -2.18 4.65
N ALA A 184 -25.57 -2.38 5.58
CA ALA A 184 -25.57 -1.68 6.85
C ALA A 184 -24.32 -2.01 7.69
N GLY A 185 -23.82 -3.24 7.63
CA GLY A 185 -22.58 -3.64 8.30
C GLY A 185 -21.38 -2.82 7.82
N TYR A 186 -21.23 -2.62 6.51
CA TYR A 186 -20.17 -1.77 5.95
C TYR A 186 -20.37 -0.29 6.34
N SER A 187 -21.61 0.21 6.30
CA SER A 187 -21.92 1.59 6.69
C SER A 187 -21.54 1.88 8.14
N ILE A 188 -21.74 0.92 9.05
CA ILE A 188 -21.34 1.04 10.46
C ILE A 188 -19.81 1.14 10.57
N ILE A 189 -19.06 0.32 9.82
CA ILE A 189 -17.59 0.40 9.80
C ILE A 189 -17.13 1.75 9.24
N PHE A 190 -17.72 2.23 8.16
CA PHE A 190 -17.36 3.53 7.57
C PHE A 190 -17.69 4.69 8.51
N PHE A 191 -18.81 4.60 9.23
CA PHE A 191 -19.17 5.58 10.24
C PHE A 191 -18.20 5.56 11.44
N ALA A 192 -17.79 4.38 11.90
CA ALA A 192 -16.74 4.25 12.91
C ALA A 192 -15.40 4.84 12.41
N GLY A 193 -15.05 4.63 11.14
CA GLY A 193 -13.92 5.27 10.48
C GLY A 193 -14.02 6.79 10.45
N PHE A 194 -15.21 7.32 10.13
CA PHE A 194 -15.49 8.76 10.19
C PHE A 194 -15.27 9.33 11.60
N ILE A 195 -15.76 8.66 12.64
CA ILE A 195 -15.53 9.07 14.03
C ILE A 195 -14.05 9.07 14.37
N ALA A 196 -13.34 7.99 14.06
CA ALA A 196 -11.90 7.89 14.29
C ALA A 196 -11.15 9.03 13.58
N GLY A 197 -11.45 9.28 12.30
CA GLY A 197 -10.86 10.38 11.53
C GLY A 197 -11.17 11.76 12.12
N THR A 198 -12.36 11.97 12.65
CA THR A 198 -12.76 13.23 13.30
C THR A 198 -12.01 13.44 14.61
N ILE A 199 -11.78 12.39 15.40
CA ILE A 199 -10.93 12.45 16.58
C ILE A 199 -9.49 12.83 16.18
N GLY A 200 -8.94 12.24 15.11
CA GLY A 200 -7.63 12.62 14.57
C GLY A 200 -7.56 14.09 14.17
N LEU A 201 -8.60 14.58 13.49
CA LEU A 201 -8.70 15.99 13.09
C LEU A 201 -8.60 16.95 14.28
N LEU A 202 -9.19 16.62 15.44
CA LEU A 202 -9.10 17.44 16.65
C LEU A 202 -7.66 17.55 17.17
N PHE A 203 -6.89 16.46 17.10
CA PHE A 203 -5.47 16.49 17.47
C PHE A 203 -4.64 17.27 16.44
N LEU A 204 -4.89 17.07 15.16
CA LEU A 204 -4.25 17.79 14.07
C LEU A 204 -4.50 19.29 14.18
N ALA A 205 -5.74 19.71 14.49
CA ALA A 205 -6.12 21.10 14.68
C ALA A 205 -5.48 21.75 15.93
N LYS A 206 -5.02 20.99 16.92
CA LYS A 206 -4.29 21.48 18.09
C LYS A 206 -2.77 21.58 17.88
N THR A 207 -2.24 20.99 16.80
CA THR A 207 -0.81 21.00 16.51
C THR A 207 -0.37 22.39 16.06
N PRO A 208 0.64 23.03 16.68
CA PRO A 208 1.11 24.36 16.33
C PRO A 208 1.79 24.38 14.96
N GLU A 209 1.88 25.56 14.36
CA GLU A 209 2.56 25.77 13.07
C GLU A 209 3.58 26.89 13.16
N LEU A 210 4.80 26.61 12.67
CA LEU A 210 5.84 27.62 12.47
C LEU A 210 5.57 28.42 11.20
N ARG A 211 5.86 29.74 11.27
CA ARG A 211 5.73 30.64 10.11
C ARG A 211 6.62 30.16 8.96
N MET A 212 6.02 29.97 7.79
CA MET A 212 6.74 29.56 6.59
C MET A 212 7.59 30.71 6.03
N PRO A 213 8.91 30.50 5.79
CA PRO A 213 9.77 31.51 5.16
C PRO A 213 9.31 31.82 3.74
N LYS A 214 9.67 33.01 3.23
CA LYS A 214 9.40 33.36 1.84
C LYS A 214 10.27 32.49 0.93
N SER A 215 9.66 31.78 -0.03
CA SER A 215 10.39 31.05 -1.06
C SER A 215 11.11 32.04 -2.00
N ALA A 216 12.35 31.72 -2.32
CA ALA A 216 13.07 32.42 -3.39
C ALA A 216 12.49 32.02 -4.76
N GLU A 217 12.51 32.95 -5.70
CA GLU A 217 11.88 32.96 -7.04
C GLU A 217 11.66 31.65 -7.78
N GLY A 218 10.50 31.61 -8.47
CA GLY A 218 9.99 30.46 -9.19
C GLY A 218 10.87 30.00 -10.36
N HIS A 219 11.40 28.81 -10.23
CA HIS A 219 11.97 28.09 -11.37
C HIS A 219 10.81 27.59 -12.28
N ASN A 220 11.05 27.62 -13.60
CA ASN A 220 10.08 27.08 -14.56
C ASN A 220 9.95 25.55 -14.38
N MET A 221 8.98 25.15 -13.54
CA MET A 221 8.73 23.76 -13.11
C MET A 221 8.58 22.83 -14.31
N LEU A 222 7.89 23.25 -15.39
CA LEU A 222 7.68 22.43 -16.58
C LEU A 222 9.00 22.10 -17.29
N LYS A 223 9.93 23.08 -17.36
CA LYS A 223 11.27 22.88 -17.95
C LYS A 223 12.09 21.90 -17.11
N LEU A 224 12.00 21.98 -15.78
CA LEU A 224 12.69 21.07 -14.89
C LEU A 224 12.12 19.63 -14.99
N LEU A 225 10.79 19.45 -15.06
CA LEU A 225 10.15 18.16 -15.21
C LEU A 225 10.42 17.48 -16.56
N SER A 226 10.83 18.22 -17.59
CA SER A 226 11.18 17.64 -18.90
C SER A 226 12.59 17.04 -18.95
N GLN A 227 13.50 17.44 -18.05
CA GLN A 227 14.90 17.00 -18.05
C GLN A 227 15.07 15.47 -17.84
N PRO A 228 14.35 14.79 -16.93
CA PRO A 228 14.45 13.35 -16.72
C PRO A 228 14.19 12.52 -17.98
N PHE A 229 13.34 13.00 -18.89
CA PHE A 229 13.02 12.31 -20.14
C PHE A 229 14.11 12.44 -21.20
N LYS A 230 15.03 13.42 -21.04
CA LYS A 230 16.22 13.59 -21.90
C LYS A 230 17.42 12.77 -21.42
N ASP A 231 17.45 12.41 -20.15
CA ASP A 231 18.47 11.54 -19.57
C ASP A 231 18.24 10.09 -20.02
N GLY A 232 19.20 9.55 -20.76
CA GLY A 232 19.07 8.21 -21.37
C GLY A 232 18.89 7.07 -20.38
N ASN A 233 19.57 7.10 -19.23
CA ASN A 233 19.47 6.05 -18.21
C ASN A 233 18.24 6.24 -17.32
N PHE A 234 17.96 7.48 -16.92
CA PHE A 234 16.78 7.76 -16.10
C PHE A 234 15.46 7.52 -16.86
N ARG A 235 15.44 7.80 -18.19
CA ARG A 235 14.31 7.44 -19.05
C ARG A 235 14.03 5.94 -19.06
N LYS A 236 15.07 5.08 -19.04
CA LYS A 236 14.91 3.63 -18.92
C LYS A 236 14.30 3.25 -17.56
N LEU A 237 14.71 3.92 -16.49
CA LEU A 237 14.13 3.76 -15.16
C LEU A 237 12.64 4.14 -15.16
N ILE A 238 12.28 5.29 -15.72
CA ILE A 238 10.86 5.69 -15.84
C ILE A 238 10.06 4.63 -16.61
N ALA A 239 10.59 4.13 -17.73
CA ALA A 239 9.91 3.11 -18.52
C ALA A 239 9.72 1.79 -17.74
N PHE A 240 10.74 1.35 -17.00
CA PHE A 240 10.62 0.21 -16.10
C PHE A 240 9.55 0.44 -15.03
N MET A 241 9.67 1.53 -14.27
CA MET A 241 8.78 1.83 -13.16
C MET A 241 7.32 1.98 -13.60
N SER A 242 7.09 2.66 -14.72
CA SER A 242 5.74 2.85 -15.25
C SER A 242 5.13 1.53 -15.73
N SER A 243 5.88 0.70 -16.47
CA SER A 243 5.39 -0.61 -16.90
C SER A 243 5.19 -1.57 -15.74
N TRP A 244 6.04 -1.51 -14.71
CA TRP A 244 5.88 -2.25 -13.46
C TRP A 244 4.60 -1.84 -12.72
N ASN A 245 4.44 -0.54 -12.47
CA ASN A 245 3.24 -0.01 -11.81
C ASN A 245 1.98 -0.33 -12.60
N PHE A 246 2.05 -0.29 -13.92
CA PHE A 246 0.93 -0.68 -14.78
C PHE A 246 0.59 -2.16 -14.59
N ALA A 247 1.55 -3.09 -14.67
CA ALA A 247 1.33 -4.52 -14.50
C ALA A 247 0.73 -4.87 -13.13
N VAL A 248 1.31 -4.32 -12.07
CA VAL A 248 0.88 -4.58 -10.69
C VAL A 248 -0.51 -4.02 -10.41
N ASN A 249 -0.81 -2.79 -10.85
CA ASN A 249 -2.11 -2.17 -10.62
C ASN A 249 -3.18 -2.67 -11.59
N LEU A 250 -2.80 -3.28 -12.71
CA LEU A 250 -3.73 -3.99 -13.57
C LEU A 250 -4.40 -5.13 -12.79
N ALA A 251 -3.64 -5.97 -12.09
CA ALA A 251 -4.13 -7.14 -11.36
C ALA A 251 -4.54 -6.84 -9.90
N GLY A 252 -3.82 -5.97 -9.22
CA GLY A 252 -3.89 -5.78 -7.77
C GLY A 252 -5.29 -5.64 -7.18
N PRO A 253 -6.13 -4.70 -7.64
CA PRO A 253 -7.48 -4.52 -7.12
C PRO A 253 -8.38 -5.74 -7.29
N PHE A 254 -8.11 -6.56 -8.30
CA PHE A 254 -8.96 -7.68 -8.67
C PHE A 254 -8.65 -8.97 -7.92
N PHE A 255 -7.50 -9.09 -7.24
CA PHE A 255 -7.25 -10.20 -6.32
C PHE A 255 -8.33 -10.29 -5.24
N MET A 256 -8.72 -9.13 -4.69
CA MET A 256 -9.79 -9.06 -3.70
C MET A 256 -11.14 -9.47 -4.29
N VAL A 257 -11.46 -8.99 -5.49
CA VAL A 257 -12.70 -9.34 -6.20
C VAL A 257 -12.75 -10.83 -6.50
N TYR A 258 -11.63 -11.40 -6.94
CA TYR A 258 -11.47 -12.82 -7.19
C TYR A 258 -11.71 -13.66 -5.94
N MET A 259 -11.07 -13.30 -4.82
CA MET A 259 -11.24 -14.00 -3.54
C MET A 259 -12.70 -13.95 -3.04
N LEU A 260 -13.36 -12.82 -3.20
CA LEU A 260 -14.75 -12.66 -2.76
C LEU A 260 -15.76 -13.34 -3.70
N LYS A 261 -15.65 -13.09 -5.02
CA LYS A 261 -16.65 -13.54 -6.00
C LYS A 261 -16.39 -14.95 -6.51
N ARG A 262 -15.15 -15.29 -6.87
CA ARG A 262 -14.80 -16.60 -7.44
C ARG A 262 -14.54 -17.63 -6.37
N LEU A 263 -13.77 -17.28 -5.34
CA LEU A 263 -13.44 -18.20 -4.27
C LEU A 263 -14.46 -18.17 -3.11
N GLY A 264 -15.32 -17.15 -3.00
CA GLY A 264 -16.34 -17.04 -1.94
C GLY A 264 -15.74 -17.11 -0.54
N LEU A 265 -14.53 -16.57 -0.34
CA LEU A 265 -13.85 -16.58 0.95
C LEU A 265 -14.47 -15.57 1.90
N SER A 266 -14.39 -15.86 3.21
CA SER A 266 -14.82 -14.93 4.25
C SER A 266 -13.91 -13.70 4.31
N MET A 267 -14.43 -12.57 4.79
CA MET A 267 -13.67 -11.34 4.93
C MET A 267 -12.50 -11.52 5.90
N SER A 268 -12.71 -12.22 7.00
CA SER A 268 -11.67 -12.50 8.00
C SER A 268 -10.52 -13.32 7.43
N PHE A 269 -10.82 -14.31 6.57
CA PHE A 269 -9.79 -15.11 5.92
C PHE A 269 -8.95 -14.27 4.93
N ILE A 270 -9.59 -13.43 4.12
CA ILE A 270 -8.93 -12.54 3.16
C ILE A 270 -8.03 -11.52 3.88
N ILE A 271 -8.51 -10.93 4.96
CA ILE A 271 -7.71 -10.03 5.80
C ILE A 271 -6.56 -10.78 6.46
N GLY A 272 -6.79 -12.01 6.91
CA GLY A 272 -5.72 -12.89 7.43
C GLY A 272 -4.59 -13.13 6.43
N LEU A 273 -4.92 -13.40 5.17
CA LEU A 273 -3.94 -13.52 4.08
C LEU A 273 -3.19 -12.21 3.83
N SER A 274 -3.87 -11.07 3.88
CA SER A 274 -3.25 -9.75 3.74
C SER A 274 -2.28 -9.45 4.90
N ILE A 275 -2.64 -9.82 6.13
CA ILE A 275 -1.76 -9.72 7.31
C ILE A 275 -0.54 -10.63 7.14
N LEU A 276 -0.74 -11.86 6.65
CA LEU A 276 0.35 -12.79 6.37
C LEU A 276 1.38 -12.18 5.40
N SER A 277 0.91 -11.56 4.30
CA SER A 277 1.80 -10.83 3.38
C SER A 277 2.54 -9.69 4.07
N GLN A 278 1.88 -8.91 4.93
CA GLN A 278 2.53 -7.81 5.65
C GLN A 278 3.58 -8.32 6.65
N VAL A 279 3.32 -9.43 7.33
CA VAL A 279 4.29 -10.06 8.24
C VAL A 279 5.54 -10.49 7.48
N PHE A 280 5.39 -11.19 6.36
CA PHE A 280 6.54 -11.61 5.56
C PHE A 280 7.27 -10.44 4.92
N ASN A 281 6.57 -9.39 4.49
CA ASN A 281 7.17 -8.14 4.04
C ASN A 281 8.08 -7.55 5.14
N PHE A 282 7.58 -7.45 6.36
CA PHE A 282 8.33 -6.91 7.48
C PHE A 282 9.55 -7.75 7.86
N LEU A 283 9.39 -9.09 7.91
CA LEU A 283 10.46 -10.01 8.29
C LEU A 283 11.67 -9.92 7.37
N VAL A 284 11.43 -9.80 6.05
CA VAL A 284 12.52 -9.80 5.06
C VAL A 284 13.04 -8.41 4.70
N LEU A 285 12.38 -7.34 5.15
CA LEU A 285 12.75 -5.96 4.79
C LEU A 285 14.20 -5.63 5.17
N LYS A 286 14.64 -6.05 6.36
CA LYS A 286 16.02 -5.85 6.82
C LYS A 286 17.02 -6.63 5.98
N LEU A 287 16.65 -7.82 5.50
CA LEU A 287 17.46 -8.64 4.61
C LEU A 287 17.65 -7.90 3.28
N TRP A 288 16.58 -7.47 2.65
CA TRP A 288 16.65 -6.72 1.38
C TRP A 288 17.44 -5.41 1.52
N GLY A 289 17.33 -4.71 2.67
CA GLY A 289 18.15 -3.52 2.96
C GLY A 289 19.64 -3.83 2.88
N ARG A 290 20.10 -4.89 3.55
CA ARG A 290 21.51 -5.32 3.47
C ARG A 290 21.95 -5.69 2.05
N TYR A 291 21.07 -6.33 1.28
CA TYR A 291 21.40 -6.73 -0.09
C TYR A 291 21.43 -5.52 -1.05
N THR A 292 20.58 -4.53 -0.89
CA THR A 292 20.66 -3.28 -1.67
C THR A 292 21.94 -2.51 -1.42
N ASP A 293 22.42 -2.49 -0.17
CA ASP A 293 23.65 -1.81 0.22
C ASP A 293 24.91 -2.56 -0.28
N ARG A 294 24.88 -3.89 -0.24
CA ARG A 294 26.03 -4.72 -0.57
C ARG A 294 26.22 -4.98 -2.07
N PHE A 295 25.12 -5.12 -2.81
CA PHE A 295 25.17 -5.48 -4.22
C PHE A 295 24.69 -4.33 -5.12
N SER A 296 23.40 -4.14 -5.26
CA SER A 296 22.78 -2.99 -5.90
C SER A 296 21.24 -3.08 -5.78
N ASN A 297 20.56 -1.99 -6.00
CA ASN A 297 19.10 -2.00 -6.06
C ASN A 297 18.58 -2.79 -7.26
N LYS A 298 19.25 -2.68 -8.42
CA LYS A 298 18.90 -3.43 -9.61
C LYS A 298 18.99 -4.95 -9.38
N SER A 299 20.03 -5.43 -8.68
CA SER A 299 20.17 -6.85 -8.36
C SER A 299 19.05 -7.38 -7.47
N VAL A 300 18.60 -6.58 -6.49
CA VAL A 300 17.43 -6.94 -5.66
C VAL A 300 16.15 -6.95 -6.48
N LEU A 301 15.94 -5.95 -7.37
CA LEU A 301 14.79 -5.91 -8.27
C LEU A 301 14.76 -7.09 -9.24
N ALA A 302 15.93 -7.53 -9.71
CA ALA A 302 16.07 -8.67 -10.61
C ALA A 302 15.72 -10.02 -9.96
N ILE A 303 15.75 -10.11 -8.63
CA ILE A 303 15.30 -11.29 -7.87
C ILE A 303 13.84 -11.15 -7.45
N CYS A 304 13.50 -10.03 -6.81
CA CYS A 304 12.16 -9.82 -6.26
C CYS A 304 11.10 -9.61 -7.35
N GLY A 305 11.48 -8.97 -8.47
CA GLY A 305 10.58 -8.71 -9.58
C GLY A 305 9.99 -9.98 -10.18
N PRO A 306 10.81 -10.95 -10.64
CA PRO A 306 10.32 -12.24 -11.15
C PRO A 306 9.45 -12.99 -10.14
N LEU A 307 9.85 -13.03 -8.85
CA LEU A 307 9.06 -13.70 -7.80
C LEU A 307 7.67 -13.07 -7.65
N PHE A 308 7.58 -11.75 -7.70
CA PHE A 308 6.31 -11.06 -7.62
C PHE A 308 5.44 -11.33 -8.86
N ILE A 309 6.00 -11.24 -10.06
CA ILE A 309 5.27 -11.46 -11.33
C ILE A 309 4.82 -12.92 -11.48
N LEU A 310 5.67 -13.89 -11.08
CA LEU A 310 5.29 -15.30 -11.03
C LEU A 310 4.16 -15.54 -10.02
N SER A 311 4.14 -14.81 -8.91
CA SER A 311 3.03 -14.88 -7.96
C SER A 311 1.71 -14.39 -8.58
N ILE A 312 1.73 -13.38 -9.47
CA ILE A 312 0.52 -12.97 -10.22
C ILE A 312 0.02 -14.12 -11.10
N LEU A 313 0.92 -14.80 -11.82
CA LEU A 313 0.55 -15.96 -12.62
C LEU A 313 0.03 -17.11 -11.76
N ALA A 314 0.60 -17.31 -10.57
CA ALA A 314 0.19 -18.38 -9.67
C ALA A 314 -1.27 -18.31 -9.22
N TRP A 315 -1.91 -17.12 -9.30
CA TRP A 315 -3.35 -16.98 -9.02
C TRP A 315 -4.20 -17.80 -9.97
N THR A 316 -3.79 -18.01 -11.23
CA THR A 316 -4.52 -18.85 -12.19
C THR A 316 -4.64 -20.29 -11.73
N PHE A 317 -3.67 -20.78 -10.95
CA PHE A 317 -3.65 -22.15 -10.45
C PHE A 317 -4.43 -22.35 -9.13
N THR A 318 -5.07 -21.32 -8.61
CA THR A 318 -5.91 -21.43 -7.42
C THR A 318 -7.29 -22.07 -7.72
N THR A 319 -7.68 -22.09 -8.99
CA THR A 319 -8.84 -22.84 -9.51
C THR A 319 -8.41 -23.57 -10.78
N MET A 320 -8.91 -24.85 -10.98
CA MET A 320 -8.60 -25.61 -12.20
C MET A 320 -9.75 -26.62 -12.51
N PRO A 321 -10.83 -26.22 -13.13
CA PRO A 321 -11.44 -24.87 -13.26
C PRO A 321 -12.15 -24.41 -11.99
N GLU A 322 -12.34 -25.31 -11.02
CA GLU A 322 -13.01 -25.08 -9.74
C GLU A 322 -12.00 -25.12 -8.60
N LYS A 323 -12.49 -24.82 -7.40
CA LYS A 323 -11.69 -24.98 -6.19
C LYS A 323 -11.28 -26.43 -6.00
N HIS A 324 -10.03 -26.63 -5.62
CA HIS A 324 -9.46 -27.92 -5.32
C HIS A 324 -8.72 -27.88 -3.97
N PHE A 325 -8.25 -29.03 -3.50
CA PHE A 325 -7.62 -29.14 -2.18
C PHE A 325 -6.36 -28.26 -2.01
N LEU A 326 -5.66 -27.93 -3.12
CA LEU A 326 -4.49 -27.04 -3.09
C LEU A 326 -4.86 -25.54 -3.16
N THR A 327 -6.10 -25.14 -3.38
CA THR A 327 -6.52 -23.73 -3.47
C THR A 327 -6.02 -22.90 -2.28
N ILE A 328 -6.28 -23.37 -1.06
CA ILE A 328 -5.86 -22.65 0.16
C ILE A 328 -4.34 -22.67 0.36
N PRO A 329 -3.65 -23.81 0.25
CA PRO A 329 -2.18 -23.84 0.30
C PRO A 329 -1.51 -22.92 -0.72
N ILE A 330 -1.99 -22.90 -1.97
CA ILE A 330 -1.46 -22.00 -3.02
C ILE A 330 -1.70 -20.54 -2.64
N LEU A 331 -2.87 -20.18 -2.15
CA LEU A 331 -3.14 -18.80 -1.71
C LEU A 331 -2.20 -18.37 -0.56
N ILE A 332 -1.98 -19.22 0.41
CA ILE A 332 -1.04 -18.95 1.52
C ILE A 332 0.37 -18.74 0.95
N PHE A 333 0.83 -19.63 0.07
CA PHE A 333 2.14 -19.54 -0.57
C PHE A 333 2.29 -18.26 -1.39
N ILE A 334 1.29 -17.91 -2.21
CA ILE A 334 1.27 -16.66 -2.98
C ILE A 334 1.45 -15.45 -2.05
N HIS A 335 0.69 -15.37 -0.95
CA HIS A 335 0.76 -14.22 -0.04
C HIS A 335 2.10 -14.13 0.69
N ILE A 336 2.72 -15.25 1.02
CA ILE A 336 4.08 -15.30 1.58
C ILE A 336 5.09 -14.74 0.57
N VAL A 337 5.08 -15.27 -0.65
CA VAL A 337 6.04 -14.87 -1.70
C VAL A 337 5.81 -13.42 -2.12
N MET A 338 4.56 -13.01 -2.35
CA MET A 338 4.23 -11.62 -2.69
C MET A 338 4.65 -10.65 -1.57
N GLY A 339 4.42 -11.02 -0.29
CA GLY A 339 4.85 -10.23 0.85
C GLY A 339 6.36 -10.03 0.86
N ALA A 340 7.11 -11.11 0.71
CA ALA A 340 8.56 -11.08 0.70
C ALA A 340 9.13 -10.32 -0.52
N ALA A 341 8.59 -10.56 -1.70
CA ALA A 341 9.02 -9.91 -2.93
C ALA A 341 8.68 -8.42 -2.94
N SER A 342 7.48 -8.03 -2.47
CA SER A 342 7.06 -6.63 -2.42
C SER A 342 7.95 -5.77 -1.53
N ALA A 343 8.51 -6.30 -0.45
CA ALA A 343 9.47 -5.61 0.41
C ALA A 343 10.72 -5.20 -0.37
N GLY A 344 11.32 -6.14 -1.12
CA GLY A 344 12.51 -5.88 -1.93
C GLY A 344 12.22 -4.93 -3.08
N VAL A 345 11.10 -5.12 -3.80
CA VAL A 345 10.70 -4.23 -4.89
C VAL A 345 10.47 -2.81 -4.38
N SER A 346 9.71 -2.63 -3.30
CA SER A 346 9.40 -1.31 -2.76
C SER A 346 10.65 -0.56 -2.32
N LEU A 347 11.54 -1.23 -1.56
CA LEU A 347 12.79 -0.64 -1.08
C LEU A 347 13.73 -0.29 -2.23
N ALA A 348 14.01 -1.24 -3.12
CA ALA A 348 14.97 -1.06 -4.19
C ALA A 348 14.47 -0.06 -5.26
N SER A 349 13.16 -0.02 -5.54
CA SER A 349 12.56 0.97 -6.45
C SER A 349 12.69 2.40 -5.94
N GLY A 350 12.50 2.61 -4.64
CA GLY A 350 12.71 3.91 -4.01
C GLY A 350 14.18 4.34 -4.10
N ASN A 351 15.08 3.44 -3.70
CA ASN A 351 16.51 3.73 -3.64
C ASN A 351 17.14 3.96 -5.03
N ILE A 352 16.82 3.14 -6.03
CA ILE A 352 17.39 3.30 -7.39
C ILE A 352 16.96 4.62 -8.02
N SER A 353 15.74 5.08 -7.74
CA SER A 353 15.25 6.36 -8.21
C SER A 353 16.04 7.54 -7.62
N LEU A 354 16.39 7.45 -6.33
CA LEU A 354 17.23 8.44 -5.65
C LEU A 354 18.68 8.38 -6.16
N LYS A 355 19.24 7.18 -6.34
CA LYS A 355 20.65 6.97 -6.74
C LYS A 355 20.91 7.44 -8.17
N LEU A 356 19.97 7.23 -9.08
CA LEU A 356 20.12 7.64 -10.48
C LEU A 356 19.76 9.12 -10.74
N ALA A 357 19.11 9.79 -9.78
CA ALA A 357 18.81 11.20 -9.92
C ALA A 357 20.07 12.07 -9.70
N PRO A 358 20.40 13.03 -10.62
CA PRO A 358 21.56 13.89 -10.48
C PRO A 358 21.51 14.73 -9.20
N LYS A 359 22.66 14.87 -8.51
CA LYS A 359 22.80 15.73 -7.33
C LYS A 359 22.37 17.16 -7.65
N GLY A 360 21.60 17.79 -6.78
CA GLY A 360 21.07 19.14 -6.95
C GLY A 360 19.82 19.26 -7.85
N ARG A 361 19.41 18.18 -8.56
CA ARG A 361 18.20 18.14 -9.40
C ARG A 361 17.27 16.97 -9.06
N ALA A 362 17.56 16.23 -8.00
CA ALA A 362 16.84 15.02 -7.62
C ALA A 362 15.31 15.24 -7.50
N THR A 363 14.87 16.38 -6.96
CA THR A 363 13.45 16.71 -6.80
C THR A 363 12.68 16.65 -8.12
N ALA A 364 13.21 17.23 -9.21
CA ALA A 364 12.54 17.21 -10.51
C ALA A 364 12.49 15.80 -11.13
N TYR A 365 13.57 15.02 -10.95
CA TYR A 365 13.65 13.64 -11.42
C TYR A 365 12.67 12.72 -10.69
N LEU A 366 12.61 12.82 -9.37
CA LEU A 366 11.67 12.06 -8.56
C LEU A 366 10.22 12.47 -8.83
N ALA A 367 9.94 13.77 -8.99
CA ALA A 367 8.60 14.24 -9.34
C ALA A 367 8.13 13.70 -10.70
N ALA A 368 8.99 13.75 -11.73
CA ALA A 368 8.67 13.19 -13.06
C ALA A 368 8.39 11.68 -12.99
N ASN A 369 9.21 10.92 -12.24
CA ASN A 369 9.00 9.51 -12.01
C ASN A 369 7.67 9.23 -11.29
N THR A 370 7.37 9.99 -10.23
CA THR A 370 6.11 9.86 -9.48
C THR A 370 4.89 10.15 -10.36
N ILE A 371 4.92 11.22 -11.16
CA ILE A 371 3.84 11.57 -12.09
C ILE A 371 3.58 10.43 -13.06
N THR A 372 4.64 9.94 -13.73
CA THR A 372 4.51 8.89 -14.75
C THR A 372 3.99 7.58 -14.14
N ASN A 373 4.49 7.22 -12.96
CA ASN A 373 4.03 6.06 -12.22
C ASN A 373 2.57 6.19 -11.78
N SER A 374 2.15 7.38 -11.35
CA SER A 374 0.75 7.64 -10.94
C SER A 374 -0.21 7.54 -12.12
N VAL A 375 0.19 8.02 -13.30
CA VAL A 375 -0.60 7.86 -14.53
C VAL A 375 -0.70 6.38 -14.90
N ALA A 376 0.41 5.64 -14.90
CA ALA A 376 0.42 4.21 -15.20
C ALA A 376 -0.44 3.41 -14.19
N ALA A 377 -0.27 3.66 -12.90
CA ALA A 377 -1.02 3.02 -11.83
C ALA A 377 -2.52 3.38 -11.83
N GLY A 378 -2.88 4.56 -12.36
CA GLY A 378 -4.27 4.98 -12.47
C GLY A 378 -4.98 4.45 -13.70
N ILE A 379 -4.31 4.40 -14.86
CA ILE A 379 -4.90 3.88 -16.09
C ILE A 379 -5.07 2.35 -16.03
N ALA A 380 -4.10 1.66 -15.44
CA ALA A 380 -4.07 0.20 -15.41
C ALA A 380 -5.34 -0.44 -14.82
N PRO A 381 -5.85 -0.08 -13.65
CA PRO A 381 -7.04 -0.72 -13.08
C PRO A 381 -8.32 -0.39 -13.87
N ILE A 382 -8.40 0.75 -14.55
CA ILE A 382 -9.52 1.09 -15.44
C ILE A 382 -9.59 0.11 -16.61
N LEU A 383 -8.43 -0.10 -17.26
CA LEU A 383 -8.33 -1.09 -18.34
C LEU A 383 -8.56 -2.50 -17.79
N GLY A 384 -8.01 -2.80 -16.63
CA GLY A 384 -8.22 -4.07 -15.95
C GLY A 384 -9.69 -4.38 -15.71
N GLY A 385 -10.48 -3.41 -15.24
CA GLY A 385 -11.91 -3.57 -15.06
C GLY A 385 -12.66 -3.85 -16.36
N LYS A 386 -12.32 -3.13 -17.44
CA LYS A 386 -12.90 -3.40 -18.77
C LYS A 386 -12.53 -4.80 -19.28
N PHE A 387 -11.29 -5.23 -19.12
CA PHE A 387 -10.87 -6.58 -19.50
C PHE A 387 -11.57 -7.65 -18.66
N ALA A 388 -11.71 -7.45 -17.35
CA ALA A 388 -12.40 -8.37 -16.49
C ALA A 388 -13.89 -8.53 -16.87
N ASP A 389 -14.56 -7.43 -17.24
CA ASP A 389 -15.94 -7.46 -17.74
C ASP A 389 -16.01 -8.11 -19.13
N PHE A 390 -15.03 -7.83 -20.03
CA PHE A 390 -14.97 -8.45 -21.35
C PHE A 390 -14.77 -9.97 -21.28
N PHE A 391 -13.94 -10.46 -20.38
CA PHE A 391 -13.69 -11.89 -20.22
C PHE A 391 -14.70 -12.60 -19.30
N ALA A 392 -15.67 -11.90 -18.72
CA ALA A 392 -16.61 -12.46 -17.74
C ALA A 392 -17.38 -13.71 -18.20
N GLY A 393 -17.66 -13.81 -19.51
CA GLY A 393 -18.35 -14.97 -20.09
C GLY A 393 -17.47 -15.80 -21.05
N ARG A 394 -16.13 -15.62 -21.00
CA ARG A 394 -15.21 -16.30 -21.91
C ARG A 394 -14.38 -17.33 -21.17
N GLN A 395 -14.20 -18.47 -21.81
CA GLN A 395 -13.32 -19.54 -21.36
C GLN A 395 -12.49 -20.08 -22.51
N LEU A 396 -11.28 -20.50 -22.24
CA LEU A 396 -10.41 -21.24 -23.12
C LEU A 396 -10.17 -22.60 -22.50
N ASP A 397 -10.75 -23.62 -23.10
CA ASP A 397 -10.64 -25.00 -22.63
C ASP A 397 -9.71 -25.78 -23.54
N TRP A 398 -8.71 -26.40 -22.97
CA TRP A 398 -7.82 -27.31 -23.68
C TRP A 398 -7.83 -28.65 -22.96
N SER A 399 -8.44 -29.65 -23.62
CA SER A 399 -8.57 -31.02 -23.10
C SER A 399 -7.84 -32.03 -23.97
N LEU A 400 -7.13 -32.93 -23.33
CA LEU A 400 -6.53 -34.11 -23.99
C LEU A 400 -7.52 -35.26 -23.90
N LYS A 401 -7.98 -35.72 -25.08
CA LYS A 401 -8.82 -36.90 -25.17
C LYS A 401 -7.97 -38.12 -25.49
N TYR A 402 -8.00 -39.13 -24.63
CA TYR A 402 -7.48 -40.46 -24.95
C TYR A 402 -8.65 -41.37 -25.20
N ILE A 403 -8.73 -41.85 -26.44
CA ILE A 403 -9.80 -42.75 -26.91
C ILE A 403 -9.20 -44.13 -27.16
N SER A 404 -9.67 -45.14 -26.41
CA SER A 404 -9.38 -46.54 -26.63
C SER A 404 -10.68 -47.30 -26.99
N PRO A 405 -10.63 -48.48 -27.57
CA PRO A 405 -11.84 -49.25 -27.92
C PRO A 405 -12.78 -49.51 -26.73
N SER A 406 -12.28 -49.48 -25.51
CA SER A 406 -13.03 -49.79 -24.28
C SER A 406 -13.24 -48.56 -23.37
N ARG A 407 -12.59 -47.43 -23.60
CA ARG A 407 -12.65 -46.29 -22.66
C ARG A 407 -12.26 -44.99 -23.37
N GLU A 408 -13.06 -43.95 -23.16
CA GLU A 408 -12.71 -42.57 -23.44
C GLU A 408 -12.33 -41.88 -22.12
N VAL A 409 -11.13 -41.31 -22.07
CA VAL A 409 -10.64 -40.52 -20.94
C VAL A 409 -10.38 -39.11 -21.41
N VAL A 410 -11.10 -38.13 -20.85
CA VAL A 410 -10.89 -36.70 -21.11
C VAL A 410 -10.12 -36.13 -19.96
N LEU A 411 -8.89 -35.70 -20.22
CA LEU A 411 -8.04 -35.04 -19.23
C LEU A 411 -8.10 -33.51 -19.48
N PRO A 412 -8.76 -32.73 -18.65
CA PRO A 412 -8.68 -31.27 -18.74
C PRO A 412 -7.24 -30.84 -18.40
N THR A 413 -6.54 -30.27 -19.36
CA THR A 413 -5.13 -29.84 -19.20
C THR A 413 -5.01 -28.38 -18.86
N LEU A 414 -5.83 -27.54 -19.46
CA LEU A 414 -5.84 -26.11 -19.19
C LEU A 414 -7.27 -25.59 -19.38
N ASN A 415 -7.78 -24.92 -18.37
CA ASN A 415 -9.06 -24.22 -18.46
C ASN A 415 -8.88 -22.82 -17.91
N LEU A 416 -8.73 -21.85 -18.81
CA LEU A 416 -8.63 -20.43 -18.46
C LEU A 416 -10.02 -19.81 -18.51
N GLN A 417 -10.44 -19.20 -17.43
CA GLN A 417 -11.73 -18.53 -17.29
C GLN A 417 -11.54 -17.11 -16.78
N GLN A 418 -12.34 -16.19 -17.26
CA GLN A 418 -12.49 -14.80 -16.77
C GLN A 418 -11.20 -14.16 -16.23
N TRP A 419 -10.85 -14.46 -14.97
CA TRP A 419 -9.72 -13.84 -14.22
C TRP A 419 -8.38 -14.37 -14.69
N ASP A 420 -8.31 -15.60 -15.18
CA ASP A 420 -7.06 -16.23 -15.56
C ASP A 420 -6.42 -15.55 -16.76
N PHE A 421 -7.23 -15.14 -17.76
CA PHE A 421 -6.76 -14.33 -18.90
C PHE A 421 -6.14 -13.02 -18.45
N PHE A 422 -6.75 -12.45 -17.44
CA PHE A 422 -6.37 -11.16 -16.90
C PHE A 422 -5.06 -11.25 -16.09
N PHE A 423 -4.89 -12.27 -15.24
CA PHE A 423 -3.65 -12.53 -14.54
C PHE A 423 -2.51 -12.88 -15.50
N ALA A 424 -2.79 -13.66 -16.55
CA ALA A 424 -1.83 -13.94 -17.61
C ALA A 424 -1.38 -12.65 -18.34
N LEU A 425 -2.32 -11.76 -18.69
CA LEU A 425 -1.99 -10.47 -19.31
C LEU A 425 -1.09 -9.63 -18.40
N ALA A 426 -1.44 -9.51 -17.11
CA ALA A 426 -0.64 -8.77 -16.13
C ALA A 426 0.77 -9.39 -15.99
N PHE A 427 0.88 -10.71 -16.03
CA PHE A 427 2.15 -11.43 -16.03
C PHE A 427 3.00 -11.07 -17.25
N PHE A 428 2.47 -11.09 -18.48
CA PHE A 428 3.24 -10.73 -19.68
C PHE A 428 3.71 -9.27 -19.67
N ILE A 429 2.86 -8.34 -19.22
CA ILE A 429 3.26 -6.93 -19.05
C ILE A 429 4.35 -6.83 -17.97
N GLY A 430 4.25 -7.62 -16.91
CA GLY A 430 5.28 -7.73 -15.88
C GLY A 430 6.61 -8.22 -16.43
N LEU A 431 6.62 -9.25 -17.29
CA LEU A 431 7.82 -9.71 -17.98
C LEU A 431 8.45 -8.61 -18.85
N TYR A 432 7.61 -7.84 -19.57
CA TYR A 432 8.09 -6.68 -20.32
C TYR A 432 8.77 -5.66 -19.38
N SER A 433 8.21 -5.41 -18.20
CA SER A 433 8.83 -4.49 -17.24
C SER A 433 10.19 -4.99 -16.78
N LEU A 434 10.34 -6.29 -16.49
CA LEU A 434 11.62 -6.90 -16.12
C LEU A 434 12.65 -6.80 -17.25
N HIS A 435 12.23 -6.96 -18.50
CA HIS A 435 13.10 -6.69 -19.64
C HIS A 435 13.54 -5.23 -19.68
N ARG A 436 12.67 -4.26 -19.34
CA ARG A 436 13.08 -2.83 -19.22
C ARG A 436 14.05 -2.60 -18.07
N LEU A 437 13.94 -3.34 -16.96
CA LEU A 437 14.89 -3.31 -15.84
C LEU A 437 16.30 -3.69 -16.29
N SER A 438 16.44 -4.73 -17.13
CA SER A 438 17.75 -5.21 -17.59
C SER A 438 18.54 -4.14 -18.35
N MET A 439 17.84 -3.16 -18.98
CA MET A 439 18.48 -2.09 -19.75
C MET A 439 19.02 -0.93 -18.89
N ILE A 440 18.68 -0.88 -17.59
CA ILE A 440 19.14 0.16 -16.67
C ILE A 440 20.57 -0.16 -16.27
N LYS A 441 21.41 0.89 -16.17
CA LYS A 441 22.76 0.78 -15.63
C LYS A 441 22.80 1.36 -14.23
N GLU A 442 23.26 0.58 -13.27
CA GLU A 442 23.51 1.02 -11.90
C GLU A 442 24.96 0.70 -11.49
N GLU A 443 25.65 1.67 -10.89
CA GLU A 443 27.02 1.46 -10.37
C GLU A 443 26.98 0.45 -9.22
N GLY A 444 27.89 -0.52 -9.23
CA GLY A 444 27.95 -1.61 -8.25
C GLY A 444 27.04 -2.80 -8.58
N GLU A 445 26.52 -2.87 -9.80
CA GLU A 445 25.73 -4.02 -10.27
C GLU A 445 26.58 -5.30 -10.23
N VAL A 446 26.03 -6.35 -9.62
CA VAL A 446 26.64 -7.67 -9.50
C VAL A 446 25.74 -8.69 -10.23
N GLU A 447 26.36 -9.71 -10.82
CA GLU A 447 25.60 -10.77 -11.50
C GLU A 447 24.58 -11.41 -10.55
N GLU A 448 23.36 -11.56 -11.03
CA GLU A 448 22.22 -12.12 -10.28
C GLU A 448 22.52 -13.48 -9.66
N LYS A 449 23.31 -14.32 -10.36
CA LYS A 449 23.72 -15.66 -9.90
C LYS A 449 24.50 -15.62 -8.58
N ILE A 450 25.31 -14.58 -8.37
CA ILE A 450 26.10 -14.40 -7.15
C ILE A 450 25.15 -14.08 -6.00
N VAL A 451 24.24 -13.15 -6.21
CA VAL A 451 23.26 -12.72 -5.20
C VAL A 451 22.33 -13.87 -4.82
N ILE A 452 21.84 -14.64 -5.81
CA ILE A 452 20.98 -15.81 -5.58
C ILE A 452 21.75 -16.89 -4.77
N ARG A 453 23.00 -17.18 -5.13
CA ARG A 453 23.80 -18.17 -4.39
C ARG A 453 23.98 -17.77 -2.93
N GLU A 454 24.25 -16.51 -2.68
CA GLU A 454 24.43 -16.01 -1.33
C GLU A 454 23.13 -16.01 -0.53
N LEU A 455 22.00 -15.60 -1.15
CA LEU A 455 20.68 -15.69 -0.56
C LEU A 455 20.34 -17.13 -0.16
N LEU A 456 20.54 -18.09 -1.06
CA LEU A 456 20.29 -19.50 -0.76
C LEU A 456 21.17 -20.02 0.37
N THR A 457 22.42 -19.57 0.44
CA THR A 457 23.35 -19.93 1.51
C THR A 457 22.91 -19.35 2.85
N GLU A 458 22.49 -18.07 2.87
CA GLU A 458 21.99 -17.41 4.08
C GLU A 458 20.68 -18.04 4.57
N VAL A 459 19.71 -18.30 3.67
CA VAL A 459 18.46 -18.99 4.00
C VAL A 459 18.74 -20.38 4.57
N ARG A 460 19.64 -21.15 3.92
CA ARG A 460 20.02 -22.48 4.39
C ARG A 460 20.66 -22.45 5.79
N THR A 461 21.49 -21.45 6.04
CA THR A 461 22.14 -21.26 7.34
C THR A 461 21.12 -20.90 8.41
N GLN A 462 20.19 -19.98 8.11
CA GLN A 462 19.13 -19.61 9.05
C GLN A 462 18.17 -20.75 9.32
N VAL A 463 17.74 -21.49 8.31
CA VAL A 463 16.90 -22.69 8.50
C VAL A 463 17.60 -23.74 9.35
N ARG A 464 18.91 -23.95 9.14
CA ARG A 464 19.73 -24.86 9.96
C ARG A 464 19.85 -24.38 11.41
N THR A 465 19.98 -23.07 11.62
CA THR A 465 20.01 -22.47 12.97
C THR A 465 18.63 -22.58 13.66
N LEU A 466 17.55 -22.34 12.92
CA LEU A 466 16.18 -22.48 13.44
C LEU A 466 15.78 -23.93 13.73
N SER A 467 16.32 -24.90 12.99
CA SER A 467 16.11 -26.33 13.22
C SER A 467 16.92 -26.90 14.39
N SER A 468 17.84 -26.12 14.98
CA SER A 468 18.56 -26.48 16.19
C SER A 468 17.70 -26.20 17.44
N VAL A 469 17.95 -26.94 18.52
CA VAL A 469 17.26 -26.77 19.82
C VAL A 469 17.40 -25.32 20.35
N GLU A 470 18.53 -24.68 20.06
CA GLU A 470 18.82 -23.28 20.39
C GLU A 470 17.94 -22.32 19.59
N GLY A 471 17.70 -22.57 18.30
CA GLY A 471 16.83 -21.78 17.43
C GLY A 471 15.36 -21.81 17.86
N VAL A 472 14.88 -22.97 18.27
CA VAL A 472 13.50 -23.12 18.82
C VAL A 472 13.38 -22.35 20.14
N LYS A 473 14.39 -22.37 21.02
CA LYS A 473 14.43 -21.55 22.24
C LYS A 473 14.40 -20.05 21.92
N GLN A 474 15.16 -19.59 20.92
CA GLN A 474 15.13 -18.20 20.48
C GLN A 474 13.77 -17.77 19.88
N MET A 475 13.10 -18.66 19.11
CA MET A 475 11.75 -18.37 18.59
C MET A 475 10.72 -18.26 19.71
N VAL A 476 10.78 -19.13 20.73
CA VAL A 476 9.87 -19.07 21.88
C VAL A 476 10.22 -17.91 22.80
N GLY A 477 11.51 -17.57 22.93
CA GLY A 477 11.99 -16.44 23.75
C GLY A 477 11.76 -15.06 23.12
N PHE A 478 11.68 -14.95 21.79
CA PHE A 478 11.56 -13.68 21.08
C PHE A 478 10.37 -12.81 21.51
N PRO A 479 9.13 -13.34 21.68
CA PRO A 479 8.02 -12.53 22.21
C PRO A 479 8.25 -12.05 23.63
N ILE A 480 8.90 -12.87 24.46
CA ILE A 480 9.16 -12.60 25.89
C ILE A 480 10.27 -11.54 26.02
N GLU A 481 11.33 -11.62 25.21
CA GLU A 481 12.39 -10.60 25.19
C GLU A 481 11.88 -9.26 24.61
N LEU A 482 11.01 -9.28 23.63
CA LEU A 482 10.40 -8.07 23.08
C LEU A 482 9.56 -7.36 24.16
N ILE A 483 8.72 -8.12 24.87
CA ILE A 483 7.90 -7.60 25.98
C ILE A 483 8.80 -7.11 27.11
N ARG A 484 9.85 -7.85 27.48
CA ARG A 484 10.81 -7.46 28.54
C ARG A 484 11.58 -6.21 28.17
N ASN A 485 12.02 -6.05 26.94
CA ASN A 485 12.72 -4.85 26.46
C ASN A 485 11.81 -3.63 26.41
N ILE A 486 10.54 -3.82 26.05
CA ILE A 486 9.52 -2.75 26.13
C ILE A 486 9.27 -2.35 27.58
N THR A 487 9.16 -3.31 28.51
CA THR A 487 8.92 -3.07 29.93
C THR A 487 10.13 -2.38 30.59
N LEU A 488 11.35 -2.80 30.26
CA LEU A 488 12.59 -2.18 30.76
C LEU A 488 12.79 -0.75 30.21
N SER A 489 12.45 -0.53 28.94
CA SER A 489 12.45 0.82 28.34
C SER A 489 11.41 1.74 29.00
N MET A 490 10.26 1.21 29.37
CA MET A 490 9.25 1.96 30.13
C MET A 490 9.70 2.24 31.57
N ALA A 491 10.33 1.28 32.26
CA ALA A 491 10.84 1.44 33.59
C ALA A 491 12.00 2.45 33.67
N GLN A 492 12.91 2.45 32.71
CA GLN A 492 13.98 3.44 32.60
C GLN A 492 13.46 4.86 32.30
N THR A 493 12.30 4.95 31.62
CA THR A 493 11.67 6.25 31.34
C THR A 493 10.96 6.80 32.59
N VAL A 494 10.50 5.92 33.48
CA VAL A 494 9.87 6.30 34.78
C VAL A 494 10.94 6.70 35.77
N ASN A 495 12.02 5.94 35.96
CA ASN A 495 13.12 6.29 36.90
C ASN A 495 13.88 7.58 36.51
N LYS A 496 13.97 7.92 35.21
CA LYS A 496 14.50 9.20 34.76
C LYS A 496 13.60 10.41 35.06
N LYS A 497 12.34 10.16 35.46
CA LYS A 497 11.43 11.22 35.89
C LYS A 497 11.61 11.55 37.39
N ASP A 498 11.89 10.53 38.20
CA ASP A 498 12.04 10.72 39.66
C ASP A 498 13.38 11.38 40.02
N ASP A 499 14.45 11.17 39.20
CA ASP A 499 15.75 11.84 39.42
C ASP A 499 15.79 13.33 38.98
N LYS A 500 14.73 13.86 38.38
CA LYS A 500 14.63 15.29 38.01
C LYS A 500 13.72 16.11 38.89
N GLU A 501 13.13 15.52 39.93
CA GLU A 501 12.35 16.25 40.97
C GLU A 501 13.11 16.44 42.24
N VAL A 502 14.40 16.10 42.33
CA VAL A 502 15.28 16.32 43.50
C VAL A 502 16.54 17.10 43.08
N PHE A 503 16.33 18.28 42.46
CA PHE A 503 17.35 19.35 42.51
C PHE A 503 16.69 20.67 42.07
#